data_709e334a176079473b3060cbd5843c1f
#
_entry.id   709e334a176079473b3060cbd5843c1f
#
_cell.length_a   1.000
_cell.length_b   1.000
_cell.length_c   1.000
_cell.angle_alpha   90.00
_cell.angle_beta   90.00
_cell.angle_gamma   90.00
#
_symmetry.space_group_name_H-M   'P 1'
#
loop_
_entity.id
_entity.type
_entity.pdbx_description
1 polymer ?
#
loop_
_entity_poly.entity_id
_entity_poly.type
_entity_poly.pdbx_seq_one_letter_code
_entity_poly.pdbx_strand_id
1 'polypeptide(L)'
;MKRTLLLALVLGVVTLTSACSPREAALWRQWFSEDPEAAMEFANNLPPQAEPQAVQSSNDGVWDRLAQCESGGNWSINTGNGYSGGLQFLPSTWRANGGTGMPHQNSREEQIRVAENLRAQAGFHPWPACARKLGLI
;
A
#
# COMPACT_ATOMS: atom_id res chain seq x y z
N MET A 1 -9.52 -24.48 -44.52
CA MET A 1 -8.23 -23.78 -44.68
C MET A 1 -7.74 -23.41 -43.31
N LYS A 2 -6.60 -23.93 -42.93
CA LYS A 2 -6.03 -23.91 -41.59
C LYS A 2 -5.62 -22.50 -41.22
N ARG A 3 -6.23 -21.91 -40.20
CA ARG A 3 -5.70 -20.72 -39.53
C ARG A 3 -4.67 -21.17 -38.52
N THR A 4 -3.45 -21.27 -39.00
CA THR A 4 -2.27 -21.50 -38.20
C THR A 4 -1.89 -20.15 -37.58
N LEU A 5 -2.04 -20.07 -36.31
CA LEU A 5 -1.05 -19.60 -35.34
C LEU A 5 -0.28 -18.32 -35.63
N LEU A 6 -0.49 -17.42 -34.77
CA LEU A 6 0.63 -16.70 -34.14
C LEU A 6 0.31 -16.55 -32.66
N LEU A 7 0.57 -17.62 -31.92
CA LEU A 7 0.92 -17.53 -30.49
C LEU A 7 2.26 -16.80 -30.44
N ALA A 8 2.23 -15.50 -30.57
CA ALA A 8 3.35 -14.66 -30.18
C ALA A 8 3.35 -14.61 -28.68
N LEU A 9 4.27 -15.37 -28.12
CA LEU A 9 4.76 -15.25 -26.75
C LEU A 9 4.82 -13.79 -26.32
N VAL A 10 3.84 -13.33 -25.57
CA VAL A 10 3.98 -12.16 -24.71
C VAL A 10 4.42 -12.67 -23.36
N LEU A 11 5.63 -13.20 -23.31
CA LEU A 11 6.45 -13.20 -22.12
C LEU A 11 7.08 -11.81 -22.00
N GLY A 12 6.23 -10.81 -21.81
CA GLY A 12 6.64 -9.47 -21.41
C GLY A 12 6.72 -9.46 -19.91
N VAL A 13 7.92 -9.37 -19.39
CA VAL A 13 8.22 -8.98 -18.02
C VAL A 13 7.34 -7.79 -17.66
N VAL A 14 6.30 -8.01 -16.86
CA VAL A 14 5.51 -6.94 -16.27
C VAL A 14 6.39 -6.28 -15.22
N THR A 15 7.15 -5.29 -15.64
CA THR A 15 7.66 -4.29 -14.71
C THR A 15 6.47 -3.49 -14.23
N LEU A 16 6.18 -3.58 -12.95
CA LEU A 16 5.14 -2.85 -12.22
C LEU A 16 5.43 -1.35 -12.21
N THR A 17 5.24 -0.70 -13.34
CA THR A 17 5.10 0.76 -13.39
C THR A 17 4.22 1.12 -14.55
N SER A 18 3.10 1.70 -14.27
CA SER A 18 2.35 2.53 -15.21
C SER A 18 0.96 2.04 -15.58
N ALA A 19 0.05 2.94 -15.46
CA ALA A 19 -1.20 3.02 -16.18
C ALA A 19 -1.08 2.39 -17.58
N CYS A 20 -2.04 1.52 -17.95
CA CYS A 20 -2.15 0.95 -19.28
C CYS A 20 -1.83 2.01 -20.35
N SER A 21 -0.87 1.73 -21.21
CA SER A 21 -0.56 2.65 -22.29
C SER A 21 -1.79 2.83 -23.17
N PRO A 22 -1.99 3.98 -23.83
CA PRO A 22 -3.11 4.18 -24.75
C PRO A 22 -3.19 3.11 -25.85
N ARG A 23 -2.05 2.52 -26.21
CA ARG A 23 -1.97 1.42 -27.17
C ARG A 23 -2.54 0.11 -26.62
N GLU A 24 -2.22 -0.24 -25.38
CA GLU A 24 -2.77 -1.43 -24.72
C GLU A 24 -4.27 -1.31 -24.54
N ALA A 25 -4.75 -0.15 -24.10
CA ALA A 25 -6.17 0.12 -23.99
C ALA A 25 -6.92 0.02 -25.31
N ALA A 26 -6.28 0.35 -26.44
CA ALA A 26 -6.87 0.21 -27.77
C ALA A 26 -6.94 -1.27 -28.20
N LEU A 27 -5.91 -2.07 -27.92
CA LEU A 27 -5.88 -3.50 -28.23
C LEU A 27 -6.95 -4.26 -27.42
N TRP A 28 -7.13 -3.93 -26.15
CA TRP A 28 -8.18 -4.52 -25.31
C TRP A 28 -9.58 -4.20 -25.84
N ARG A 29 -9.84 -2.95 -26.24
CA ARG A 29 -11.13 -2.56 -26.83
C ARG A 29 -11.42 -3.29 -28.12
N GLN A 30 -10.42 -3.45 -28.99
CA GLN A 30 -10.56 -4.19 -30.22
C GLN A 30 -10.89 -5.66 -29.95
N TRP A 31 -10.18 -6.30 -29.04
CA TRP A 31 -10.43 -7.69 -28.67
C TRP A 31 -11.83 -7.92 -28.11
N PHE A 32 -12.30 -7.05 -27.20
CA PHE A 32 -13.67 -7.09 -26.67
C PHE A 32 -14.75 -6.88 -27.74
N SER A 33 -14.45 -6.18 -28.83
CA SER A 33 -15.41 -5.95 -29.91
C SER A 33 -15.45 -7.10 -30.91
N GLU A 34 -14.36 -7.85 -31.09
CA GLU A 34 -14.24 -8.95 -32.05
C GLU A 34 -14.78 -10.27 -31.47
N ASP A 35 -14.61 -10.55 -30.21
CA ASP A 35 -15.11 -11.74 -29.52
C ASP A 35 -15.48 -11.46 -28.06
N PRO A 36 -16.69 -10.97 -27.82
CA PRO A 36 -17.11 -10.63 -26.47
C PRO A 36 -17.29 -11.86 -25.56
N GLU A 37 -17.57 -13.04 -26.12
CA GLU A 37 -17.73 -14.27 -25.32
C GLU A 37 -16.37 -14.76 -24.81
N ALA A 38 -15.35 -14.80 -25.68
CA ALA A 38 -14.00 -15.16 -25.28
C ALA A 38 -13.41 -14.16 -24.26
N ALA A 39 -13.74 -12.88 -24.42
CA ALA A 39 -13.32 -11.85 -23.46
C ALA A 39 -13.96 -12.02 -22.09
N MET A 40 -15.24 -12.41 -22.03
CA MET A 40 -15.92 -12.71 -20.75
C MET A 40 -15.38 -13.99 -20.10
N GLU A 41 -15.12 -15.04 -20.88
CA GLU A 41 -14.54 -16.27 -20.37
C GLU A 41 -13.14 -16.02 -19.78
N PHE A 42 -12.32 -15.23 -20.47
CA PHE A 42 -11.02 -14.82 -19.96
C PHE A 42 -11.14 -14.02 -18.66
N ALA A 43 -12.06 -13.07 -18.59
CA ALA A 43 -12.29 -12.27 -17.38
C ALA A 43 -12.75 -13.11 -16.19
N ASN A 44 -13.57 -14.14 -16.43
CA ASN A 44 -14.07 -15.05 -15.39
C ASN A 44 -13.03 -16.08 -14.95
N ASN A 45 -12.05 -16.39 -15.79
CA ASN A 45 -10.97 -17.34 -15.52
C ASN A 45 -9.67 -16.67 -15.08
N LEU A 46 -9.65 -15.33 -14.99
CA LEU A 46 -8.52 -14.67 -14.36
C LEU A 46 -8.39 -15.20 -12.92
N PRO A 47 -7.20 -15.64 -12.51
CA PRO A 47 -6.97 -15.94 -11.10
C PRO A 47 -7.35 -14.70 -10.31
N PRO A 48 -7.98 -14.85 -9.13
CA PRO A 48 -8.28 -13.71 -8.29
C PRO A 48 -7.03 -12.85 -8.24
N GLN A 49 -7.13 -11.65 -8.77
CA GLN A 49 -6.03 -10.70 -8.72
C GLN A 49 -5.72 -10.58 -7.24
N ALA A 50 -4.55 -11.04 -6.84
CA ALA A 50 -4.08 -10.74 -5.51
C ALA A 50 -4.25 -9.24 -5.39
N GLU A 51 -5.20 -8.82 -4.53
CA GLU A 51 -5.24 -7.41 -4.10
C GLU A 51 -3.79 -7.03 -3.85
N PRO A 52 -3.35 -5.81 -4.21
CA PRO A 52 -1.98 -5.42 -3.97
C PRO A 52 -1.71 -5.77 -2.51
N GLN A 53 -1.11 -6.93 -2.30
CA GLN A 53 -0.64 -7.29 -0.98
C GLN A 53 0.33 -6.16 -0.73
N ALA A 54 -0.12 -5.22 0.10
CA ALA A 54 0.74 -4.20 0.63
C ALA A 54 1.99 -4.97 1.00
N VAL A 55 3.09 -4.66 0.32
CA VAL A 55 4.36 -5.35 0.54
C VAL A 55 4.53 -5.28 2.04
N GLN A 56 4.23 -6.39 2.72
CA GLN A 56 4.47 -6.50 4.14
C GLN A 56 5.96 -6.39 4.26
N SER A 57 6.39 -5.16 4.36
CA SER A 57 7.79 -4.84 4.44
C SER A 57 8.30 -5.47 5.74
N SER A 58 9.54 -5.93 5.73
CA SER A 58 10.26 -6.32 6.93
C SER A 58 10.24 -5.23 8.03
N ASN A 59 9.78 -4.03 7.69
CA ASN A 59 9.56 -2.90 8.58
C ASN A 59 8.25 -2.96 9.37
N ASP A 60 7.23 -3.77 8.97
CA ASP A 60 5.96 -3.84 9.70
C ASP A 60 6.17 -4.25 11.15
N GLY A 61 7.06 -5.20 11.39
CA GLY A 61 7.40 -5.63 12.74
C GLY A 61 8.06 -4.54 13.61
N VAL A 62 8.77 -3.57 13.03
CA VAL A 62 9.33 -2.46 13.80
C VAL A 62 8.26 -1.47 14.23
N TRP A 63 7.28 -1.21 13.35
CA TRP A 63 6.18 -0.32 13.65
C TRP A 63 5.24 -0.89 14.71
N ASP A 64 4.97 -2.20 14.69
CA ASP A 64 4.19 -2.86 15.74
C ASP A 64 4.88 -2.79 17.10
N ARG A 65 6.20 -3.00 17.15
CA ARG A 65 6.97 -2.84 18.40
C ARG A 65 6.96 -1.40 18.89
N LEU A 66 7.03 -0.43 17.98
CA LEU A 66 6.96 0.98 18.30
C LEU A 66 5.57 1.34 18.84
N ALA A 67 4.50 0.92 18.16
CA ALA A 67 3.12 1.09 18.60
C ALA A 67 2.86 0.41 19.94
N GLN A 68 3.41 -0.78 20.18
CA GLN A 68 3.32 -1.44 21.47
C GLN A 68 3.95 -0.60 22.59
N CYS A 69 5.04 0.09 22.30
CA CYS A 69 5.69 0.98 23.24
C CYS A 69 4.93 2.30 23.46
N GLU A 70 4.40 2.91 22.38
CA GLU A 70 3.76 4.24 22.40
C GLU A 70 2.32 4.20 22.90
N SER A 71 1.57 3.15 22.56
CA SER A 71 0.11 3.08 22.77
C SER A 71 -0.36 1.74 23.33
N GLY A 72 0.56 0.84 23.68
CA GLY A 72 0.19 -0.54 24.03
C GLY A 72 -0.37 -1.33 22.83
N GLY A 73 -0.04 -0.92 21.59
CA GLY A 73 -0.52 -1.55 20.36
C GLY A 73 -1.94 -1.14 19.97
N ASN A 74 -2.51 -0.12 20.60
CA ASN A 74 -3.86 0.35 20.26
C ASN A 74 -3.82 1.41 19.16
N TRP A 75 -4.05 0.96 17.92
CA TRP A 75 -4.05 1.81 16.74
C TRP A 75 -5.19 2.83 16.68
N SER A 76 -6.26 2.63 17.45
CA SER A 76 -7.43 3.52 17.52
C SER A 76 -7.44 4.41 18.77
N ILE A 77 -6.33 4.47 19.51
CA ILE A 77 -6.28 5.23 20.78
C ILE A 77 -6.39 6.74 20.52
N ASN A 78 -7.23 7.39 21.34
CA ASN A 78 -7.30 8.84 21.46
C ASN A 78 -7.72 9.18 22.89
N THR A 79 -6.77 9.60 23.72
CA THR A 79 -6.99 9.96 25.12
C THR A 79 -7.25 11.46 25.31
N GLY A 80 -7.24 12.25 24.22
CA GLY A 80 -7.41 13.69 24.31
C GLY A 80 -6.17 14.48 24.77
N ASN A 81 -5.02 13.81 24.90
CA ASN A 81 -3.74 14.44 25.28
C ASN A 81 -3.03 15.18 24.12
N GLY A 82 -3.67 15.28 22.96
CA GLY A 82 -3.13 15.90 21.74
C GLY A 82 -2.45 14.92 20.79
N TYR A 83 -2.19 13.69 21.22
CA TYR A 83 -1.65 12.61 20.40
C TYR A 83 -2.72 11.55 20.15
N SER A 84 -2.66 10.88 19.01
CA SER A 84 -3.59 9.80 18.72
C SER A 84 -3.02 8.77 17.74
N GLY A 85 -3.70 7.61 17.70
CA GLY A 85 -3.28 6.46 16.91
C GLY A 85 -2.17 5.64 17.56
N GLY A 86 -1.88 4.49 16.98
CA GLY A 86 -0.91 3.53 17.51
C GLY A 86 0.49 4.11 17.69
N LEU A 87 0.87 5.04 16.83
CA LEU A 87 2.18 5.70 16.82
C LEU A 87 2.17 7.09 17.47
N GLN A 88 1.08 7.48 18.12
CA GLN A 88 0.97 8.72 18.89
C GLN A 88 1.35 9.97 18.07
N PHE A 89 0.72 10.14 16.91
CA PHE A 89 0.91 11.31 16.08
C PHE A 89 0.23 12.56 16.64
N LEU A 90 0.91 13.69 16.55
CA LEU A 90 0.27 15.00 16.58
C LEU A 90 -0.51 15.22 15.27
N PRO A 91 -1.71 15.81 15.30
CA PRO A 91 -2.50 16.07 14.06
C PRO A 91 -1.78 16.93 13.03
N SER A 92 -0.93 17.86 13.44
CA SER A 92 -0.12 18.68 12.54
C SER A 92 0.94 17.86 11.82
N THR A 93 1.69 17.03 12.56
CA THR A 93 2.71 16.13 12.00
C THR A 93 2.08 15.09 11.07
N TRP A 94 0.92 14.55 11.46
CA TRP A 94 0.13 13.63 10.65
C TRP A 94 -0.17 14.22 9.26
N ARG A 95 -0.79 15.41 9.24
CA ARG A 95 -1.14 16.10 7.98
C ARG A 95 0.08 16.48 7.16
N ALA A 96 1.14 16.97 7.79
CA ALA A 96 2.37 17.35 7.10
C ALA A 96 3.05 16.18 6.39
N ASN A 97 2.79 14.94 6.83
CA ASN A 97 3.33 13.72 6.24
C ASN A 97 2.31 12.96 5.36
N GLY A 98 1.25 13.64 4.93
CA GLY A 98 0.28 13.13 3.96
C GLY A 98 -0.85 12.30 4.57
N GLY A 99 -1.09 12.41 5.87
CA GLY A 99 -2.24 11.81 6.52
C GLY A 99 -3.50 12.68 6.38
N THR A 100 -4.65 12.05 6.22
CA THR A 100 -5.96 12.69 6.15
C THR A 100 -6.81 12.34 7.39
N GLY A 101 -7.71 13.24 7.78
CA GLY A 101 -8.48 13.07 9.02
C GLY A 101 -7.61 13.07 10.27
N MET A 102 -7.95 12.20 11.20
CA MET A 102 -7.18 12.02 12.45
C MET A 102 -6.48 10.66 12.47
N PRO A 103 -5.27 10.55 13.04
CA PRO A 103 -4.50 9.30 13.06
C PRO A 103 -5.32 8.08 13.54
N HIS A 104 -5.99 8.19 14.67
CA HIS A 104 -6.76 7.11 15.30
C HIS A 104 -8.00 6.65 14.52
N GLN A 105 -8.42 7.41 13.50
CA GLN A 105 -9.55 7.09 12.61
C GLN A 105 -9.10 6.32 11.36
N ASN A 106 -7.81 6.14 11.19
CA ASN A 106 -7.21 5.49 10.03
C ASN A 106 -6.71 4.09 10.40
N SER A 107 -6.59 3.22 9.38
CA SER A 107 -6.08 1.87 9.57
C SER A 107 -4.62 1.88 10.05
N ARG A 108 -4.18 0.75 10.58
CA ARG A 108 -2.78 0.52 10.95
C ARG A 108 -1.85 0.79 9.77
N GLU A 109 -2.19 0.28 8.61
CA GLU A 109 -1.41 0.38 7.38
C GLU A 109 -1.24 1.85 6.95
N GLU A 110 -2.31 2.63 7.03
CA GLU A 110 -2.25 4.05 6.71
C GLU A 110 -1.40 4.82 7.73
N GLN A 111 -1.50 4.49 9.01
CA GLN A 111 -0.65 5.08 10.03
C GLN A 111 0.83 4.74 9.81
N ILE A 112 1.15 3.53 9.42
CA ILE A 112 2.50 3.11 9.05
C ILE A 112 2.97 3.84 7.79
N ARG A 113 2.15 3.98 6.77
CA ARG A 113 2.50 4.71 5.55
C ARG A 113 2.92 6.16 5.86
N VAL A 114 2.16 6.85 6.69
CA VAL A 114 2.49 8.22 7.12
C VAL A 114 3.74 8.26 8.01
N ALA A 115 3.92 7.24 8.84
CA ALA A 115 5.11 7.11 9.68
C ALA A 115 6.38 6.88 8.83
N GLU A 116 6.29 6.12 7.76
CA GLU A 116 7.41 5.92 6.82
C GLU A 116 7.79 7.23 6.12
N ASN A 117 6.81 8.07 5.76
CA ASN A 117 7.11 9.39 5.20
C ASN A 117 7.86 10.28 6.20
N LEU A 118 7.46 10.26 7.46
CA LEU A 118 8.14 11.00 8.53
C LEU A 118 9.52 10.41 8.82
N ARG A 119 9.63 9.08 8.86
CA ARG A 119 10.90 8.38 9.07
C ARG A 119 11.92 8.68 7.97
N ALA A 120 11.50 8.78 6.72
CA ALA A 120 12.37 9.14 5.60
C ALA A 120 13.04 10.51 5.77
N GLN A 121 12.40 11.42 6.52
CA GLN A 121 12.89 12.77 6.75
C GLN A 121 13.70 12.89 8.06
N ALA A 122 13.29 12.19 9.10
CA ALA A 122 13.78 12.40 10.46
C ALA A 122 14.22 11.12 11.19
N GLY A 123 14.29 9.97 10.50
CA GLY A 123 14.56 8.68 11.15
C GLY A 123 13.51 8.36 12.21
N PHE A 124 13.94 7.72 13.28
CA PHE A 124 13.07 7.41 14.41
C PHE A 124 13.08 8.48 15.52
N HIS A 125 13.71 9.62 15.29
CA HIS A 125 13.78 10.73 16.27
C HIS A 125 12.41 11.30 16.70
N PRO A 126 11.34 11.26 15.86
CA PRO A 126 10.01 11.67 16.31
C PRO A 126 9.45 10.86 17.48
N TRP A 127 9.96 9.67 17.72
CA TRP A 127 9.57 8.75 18.82
C TRP A 127 10.73 8.49 19.78
N PRO A 128 11.29 9.51 20.43
CA PRO A 128 12.62 9.42 21.04
C PRO A 128 12.70 8.44 22.21
N ALA A 129 11.65 8.31 23.01
CA ALA A 129 11.63 7.42 24.16
C ALA A 129 11.55 5.95 23.73
N CYS A 130 10.59 5.63 22.88
CA CYS A 130 10.39 4.27 22.40
C CYS A 130 11.46 3.85 21.40
N ALA A 131 11.95 4.76 20.56
CA ALA A 131 13.03 4.46 19.63
C ALA A 131 14.33 4.07 20.37
N ARG A 132 14.72 4.79 21.41
CA ARG A 132 15.86 4.38 22.26
C ARG A 132 15.64 3.04 22.93
N LYS A 133 14.45 2.82 23.51
CA LYS A 133 14.12 1.55 24.16
C LYS A 133 14.22 0.35 23.23
N LEU A 134 13.94 0.56 21.95
CA LEU A 134 13.96 -0.46 20.90
C LEU A 134 15.30 -0.54 20.15
N GLY A 135 16.27 0.32 20.46
CA GLY A 135 17.58 0.36 19.80
C GLY A 135 17.51 0.87 18.35
N LEU A 136 16.58 1.77 18.04
CA LEU A 136 16.38 2.35 16.71
C LEU A 136 17.13 3.67 16.52
N ILE A 137 17.56 4.28 17.62
CA ILE A 137 18.44 5.46 17.71
C ILE A 137 19.36 5.34 18.91
#